data_ad9a24d3712b63d7eb0fce354a455197
#
_entry.id   ad9a24d3712b63d7eb0fce354a455197
#
_cell.length_a   1.000
_cell.length_b   1.000
_cell.length_c   1.000
_cell.angle_alpha   90.00
_cell.angle_beta   90.00
_cell.angle_gamma   90.00
#
_symmetry.space_group_name_H-M   'P 1'
#
loop_
_entity.id
_entity.type
_entity.pdbx_description
1 polymer ?
#
loop_
_entity_poly.entity_id
_entity_poly.type
_entity_poly.pdbx_seq_one_letter_code
_entity_poly.pdbx_strand_id
1 'polypeptide(L)'
;VTEFRISPFEFLREISLVTRKAEIDRATKETKVALSIDLDGAGNVSAQTGVGFFDHMLDLLGRHSLIDLEIKATGDLHVDAHHTVEDVGIVLGQALEKALADKRGIYRYGWAIVPMDESLAQVAIDLSGRPAFVFNVPFRGPLIGNFPTELVEEFFKALATTAKMNLHVMVPYGNNNHHIAEAIFKATAKALRQAVSADPRNSGVPSTKGSL
;
A
#
# COMPACT_ATOMS: atom_id res chain seq x y z
N VAL A 1 -5.99 -30.59 -29.55
CA VAL A 1 -5.53 -29.25 -29.12
C VAL A 1 -4.63 -29.48 -27.92
N THR A 2 -3.30 -29.39 -28.13
CA THR A 2 -2.28 -29.60 -27.11
C THR A 2 -2.20 -28.32 -26.28
N GLU A 3 -2.78 -28.32 -25.08
CA GLU A 3 -2.54 -27.26 -24.12
C GLU A 3 -1.05 -27.27 -23.71
N PHE A 4 -0.31 -26.26 -24.15
CA PHE A 4 1.02 -25.99 -23.64
C PHE A 4 0.87 -25.54 -22.15
N ARG A 5 1.03 -26.45 -21.23
CA ARG A 5 1.18 -26.12 -19.80
C ARG A 5 2.62 -25.70 -19.57
N ILE A 6 2.85 -24.40 -19.42
CA ILE A 6 4.12 -23.85 -18.93
C ILE A 6 4.38 -24.44 -17.54
N SER A 7 5.58 -24.91 -17.27
CA SER A 7 5.90 -25.43 -15.94
C SER A 7 5.85 -24.31 -14.89
N PRO A 8 5.53 -24.61 -13.62
CA PRO A 8 5.54 -23.61 -12.56
C PRO A 8 6.88 -22.84 -12.46
N PHE A 9 7.98 -23.49 -12.85
CA PHE A 9 9.33 -22.91 -12.83
C PHE A 9 9.54 -21.93 -14.01
N GLU A 10 9.03 -22.24 -15.20
CA GLU A 10 9.07 -21.35 -16.37
C GLU A 10 8.16 -20.15 -16.17
N PHE A 11 7.00 -20.35 -15.56
CA PHE A 11 6.06 -19.28 -15.21
C PHE A 11 6.66 -18.29 -14.21
N LEU A 12 7.30 -18.76 -13.14
CA LEU A 12 8.01 -17.89 -12.19
C LEU A 12 9.17 -17.14 -12.85
N ARG A 13 9.79 -17.74 -13.88
CA ARG A 13 10.84 -17.10 -14.67
C ARG A 13 10.28 -16.05 -15.65
N GLU A 14 9.10 -16.25 -16.23
CA GLU A 14 8.42 -15.27 -17.08
C GLU A 14 7.90 -14.08 -16.25
N ILE A 15 7.31 -14.29 -15.07
CA ILE A 15 6.95 -13.19 -14.15
C ILE A 15 8.19 -12.40 -13.73
N SER A 16 9.34 -13.07 -13.53
CA SER A 16 10.62 -12.42 -13.24
C SER A 16 11.19 -11.59 -14.39
N LEU A 17 10.64 -11.71 -15.61
CA LEU A 17 11.04 -10.91 -16.77
C LEU A 17 10.17 -9.66 -16.96
N VAL A 18 9.00 -9.59 -16.36
CA VAL A 18 8.16 -8.38 -16.32
C VAL A 18 8.54 -7.58 -15.09
N THR A 19 9.20 -6.46 -15.29
CA THR A 19 9.53 -5.56 -14.18
C THR A 19 8.25 -4.95 -13.61
N ARG A 20 7.88 -5.34 -12.38
CA ARG A 20 6.73 -4.80 -11.66
C ARG A 20 7.12 -3.54 -10.90
N LYS A 21 7.57 -2.55 -11.70
CA LYS A 21 8.05 -1.24 -11.21
C LYS A 21 7.23 -0.11 -11.82
N ALA A 22 7.14 0.98 -11.09
CA ALA A 22 6.53 2.19 -11.62
C ALA A 22 7.18 3.43 -11.02
N GLU A 23 7.17 4.50 -11.81
CA GLU A 23 7.53 5.84 -11.38
C GLU A 23 6.37 6.78 -11.70
N ILE A 24 6.02 7.64 -10.77
CA ILE A 24 4.97 8.64 -10.88
C ILE A 24 5.48 9.97 -10.33
N ASP A 25 5.34 10.99 -11.14
CA ASP A 25 5.53 12.39 -10.77
C ASP A 25 4.18 13.11 -10.82
N ARG A 26 3.82 13.79 -9.72
CA ARG A 26 2.60 14.59 -9.62
C ARG A 26 2.96 15.95 -9.04
N ALA A 27 2.48 17.01 -9.69
CA ALA A 27 2.63 18.37 -9.20
C ALA A 27 1.29 19.10 -9.27
N THR A 28 0.94 19.79 -8.18
CA THR A 28 -0.20 20.67 -8.06
C THR A 28 0.29 22.09 -7.71
N LYS A 29 -0.61 22.96 -7.28
CA LYS A 29 -0.23 24.25 -6.71
C LYS A 29 0.20 24.13 -5.25
N GLU A 30 -0.16 23.04 -4.58
CA GLU A 30 0.00 22.78 -3.15
C GLU A 30 1.16 21.83 -2.86
N THR A 31 1.37 20.85 -3.75
CA THR A 31 2.35 19.78 -3.53
C THR A 31 3.11 19.43 -4.80
N LYS A 32 4.29 18.82 -4.59
CA LYS A 32 5.06 18.14 -5.62
C LYS A 32 5.53 16.80 -5.03
N VAL A 33 5.13 15.69 -5.65
CA VAL A 33 5.45 14.32 -5.23
C VAL A 33 6.10 13.58 -6.38
N ALA A 34 7.29 13.00 -6.13
CA ALA A 34 7.97 12.06 -7.00
C ALA A 34 8.09 10.74 -6.25
N LEU A 35 7.65 9.63 -6.86
CA LEU A 35 7.63 8.33 -6.24
C LEU A 35 8.02 7.23 -7.22
N SER A 36 8.92 6.34 -6.78
CA SER A 36 9.19 5.07 -7.45
C SER A 36 8.85 3.88 -6.55
N ILE A 37 8.36 2.80 -7.16
CA ILE A 37 7.99 1.55 -6.50
C ILE A 37 8.57 0.36 -7.26
N ASP A 38 9.05 -0.65 -6.50
CA ASP A 38 9.41 -1.98 -7.02
C ASP A 38 8.69 -3.04 -6.17
N LEU A 39 7.71 -3.74 -6.75
CA LEU A 39 6.92 -4.75 -6.05
C LEU A 39 7.73 -6.02 -5.73
N ASP A 40 8.84 -6.25 -6.44
CA ASP A 40 9.73 -7.40 -6.27
C ASP A 40 11.03 -7.01 -5.52
N GLY A 41 10.97 -5.91 -4.76
CA GLY A 41 12.07 -5.38 -3.99
C GLY A 41 12.44 -6.20 -2.75
N ALA A 42 13.27 -5.59 -1.90
CA ALA A 42 13.72 -6.15 -0.63
C ALA A 42 13.24 -5.36 0.59
N GLY A 43 12.39 -4.33 0.38
CA GLY A 43 11.91 -3.42 1.42
C GLY A 43 12.88 -2.28 1.70
N ASN A 44 13.66 -1.86 0.69
CA ASN A 44 14.47 -0.66 0.79
C ASN A 44 13.59 0.59 0.69
N VAL A 45 13.69 1.48 1.65
CA VAL A 45 12.82 2.67 1.71
C VAL A 45 13.63 3.93 1.87
N SER A 46 13.25 4.96 1.10
CA SER A 46 13.69 6.34 1.29
C SER A 46 12.46 7.23 1.20
N ALA A 47 11.97 7.73 2.33
CA ALA A 47 10.84 8.63 2.41
C ALA A 47 11.27 9.99 2.94
N GLN A 48 10.95 11.05 2.20
CA GLN A 48 11.28 12.43 2.51
C GLN A 48 10.06 13.30 2.19
N THR A 49 9.11 13.39 3.13
CA THR A 49 7.89 14.19 2.96
C THR A 49 7.92 15.50 3.75
N GLY A 50 8.90 15.64 4.65
CA GLY A 50 8.95 16.75 5.61
C GLY A 50 8.06 16.52 6.84
N VAL A 51 7.34 15.39 6.92
CA VAL A 51 6.48 15.01 8.04
C VAL A 51 7.06 13.77 8.70
N GLY A 52 7.89 13.95 9.74
CA GLY A 52 8.74 12.89 10.29
C GLY A 52 7.99 11.64 10.76
N PHE A 53 6.80 11.79 11.37
CA PHE A 53 5.98 10.63 11.74
C PHE A 53 5.48 9.87 10.51
N PHE A 54 5.10 10.58 9.46
CA PHE A 54 4.63 9.97 8.22
C PHE A 54 5.77 9.27 7.47
N ASP A 55 6.97 9.87 7.42
CA ASP A 55 8.15 9.22 6.86
C ASP A 55 8.43 7.88 7.55
N HIS A 56 8.32 7.83 8.89
CA HIS A 56 8.44 6.59 9.66
C HIS A 56 7.34 5.56 9.28
N MET A 57 6.09 5.99 9.09
CA MET A 57 5.00 5.10 8.67
C MET A 57 5.23 4.52 7.27
N LEU A 58 5.75 5.32 6.33
CA LEU A 58 6.11 4.87 4.98
C LEU A 58 7.29 3.89 5.01
N ASP A 59 8.28 4.09 5.89
CA ASP A 59 9.38 3.13 6.13
C ASP A 59 8.83 1.78 6.60
N LEU A 60 7.90 1.77 7.55
CA LEU A 60 7.24 0.54 7.99
C LEU A 60 6.46 -0.15 6.86
N LEU A 61 5.75 0.63 6.03
CA LEU A 61 4.98 0.10 4.91
C LEU A 61 5.88 -0.64 3.92
N GLY A 62 6.95 -0.01 3.45
CA GLY A 62 7.87 -0.63 2.48
C GLY A 62 8.64 -1.81 3.08
N ARG A 63 9.24 -1.66 4.27
CA ARG A 63 10.02 -2.74 4.92
C ARG A 63 9.20 -3.99 5.18
N HIS A 64 7.99 -3.87 5.69
CA HIS A 64 7.17 -5.03 6.03
C HIS A 64 6.47 -5.65 4.81
N SER A 65 6.23 -4.88 3.75
CA SER A 65 5.73 -5.41 2.47
C SER A 65 6.82 -6.02 1.60
N LEU A 66 8.10 -5.74 1.85
CA LEU A 66 9.26 -6.01 0.98
C LEU A 66 9.18 -5.29 -0.37
N ILE A 67 8.42 -4.23 -0.46
CA ILE A 67 8.34 -3.34 -1.62
C ILE A 67 9.41 -2.26 -1.44
N ASP A 68 10.25 -2.05 -2.46
CA ASP A 68 11.15 -0.91 -2.45
C ASP A 68 10.39 0.37 -2.79
N LEU A 69 10.62 1.43 -2.00
CA LEU A 69 9.94 2.73 -2.13
C LEU A 69 10.97 3.86 -2.08
N GLU A 70 10.94 4.73 -3.07
CA GLU A 70 11.59 6.04 -3.00
C GLU A 70 10.52 7.12 -3.13
N ILE A 71 10.40 7.99 -2.13
CA ILE A 71 9.36 9.02 -2.04
C ILE A 71 10.00 10.34 -1.69
N LYS A 72 9.82 11.33 -2.55
CA LYS A 72 10.17 12.73 -2.30
C LYS A 72 8.94 13.59 -2.46
N ALA A 73 8.53 14.26 -1.40
CA ALA A 73 7.41 15.18 -1.43
C ALA A 73 7.80 16.55 -0.87
N THR A 74 7.28 17.59 -1.48
CA THR A 74 7.32 18.96 -0.99
C THR A 74 5.91 19.50 -1.05
N GLY A 75 5.36 19.93 0.07
CA GLY A 75 4.02 20.49 0.18
C GLY A 75 3.98 21.77 0.99
N ASP A 76 2.80 22.33 1.10
CA ASP A 76 2.48 23.55 1.81
C ASP A 76 2.35 23.34 3.34
N LEU A 77 3.34 22.68 3.94
CA LEU A 77 3.37 22.32 5.38
C LEU A 77 3.20 23.53 6.33
N HIS A 78 3.31 24.75 5.82
CA HIS A 78 2.98 25.96 6.57
C HIS A 78 1.47 26.14 6.79
N VAL A 79 0.64 25.44 6.00
CA VAL A 79 -0.82 25.33 6.20
C VAL A 79 -1.04 24.19 7.18
N ASP A 80 -0.79 22.96 6.75
CA ASP A 80 -0.77 21.72 7.54
C ASP A 80 -0.16 20.57 6.73
N ALA A 81 -0.26 19.33 7.21
CA ALA A 81 0.27 18.16 6.52
C ALA A 81 -0.75 17.46 5.61
N HIS A 82 -2.00 17.91 5.54
CA HIS A 82 -3.10 17.22 4.87
C HIS A 82 -2.79 16.96 3.40
N HIS A 83 -2.55 18.02 2.61
CA HIS A 83 -2.31 17.91 1.17
C HIS A 83 -1.10 17.00 0.86
N THR A 84 -0.04 17.08 1.67
CA THR A 84 1.15 16.24 1.48
C THR A 84 0.84 14.76 1.70
N VAL A 85 0.13 14.43 2.77
CA VAL A 85 -0.21 13.06 3.14
C VAL A 85 -1.19 12.44 2.14
N GLU A 86 -2.23 13.18 1.75
CA GLU A 86 -3.20 12.74 0.75
C GLU A 86 -2.53 12.52 -0.60
N ASP A 87 -1.73 13.48 -1.10
CA ASP A 87 -1.09 13.40 -2.40
C ASP A 87 -0.05 12.28 -2.49
N VAL A 88 0.68 11.98 -1.41
CA VAL A 88 1.54 10.78 -1.33
C VAL A 88 0.70 9.51 -1.43
N GLY A 89 -0.46 9.45 -0.76
CA GLY A 89 -1.40 8.33 -0.87
C GLY A 89 -1.91 8.13 -2.30
N ILE A 90 -2.28 9.24 -2.98
CA ILE A 90 -2.72 9.23 -4.38
C ILE A 90 -1.62 8.68 -5.29
N VAL A 91 -0.39 9.20 -5.17
CA VAL A 91 0.73 8.83 -6.03
C VAL A 91 1.16 7.38 -5.79
N LEU A 92 1.19 6.95 -4.53
CA LEU A 92 1.51 5.55 -4.19
C LEU A 92 0.47 4.58 -4.77
N GLY A 93 -0.82 4.92 -4.71
CA GLY A 93 -1.87 4.10 -5.28
C GLY A 93 -1.79 4.03 -6.81
N GLN A 94 -1.50 5.15 -7.49
CA GLN A 94 -1.27 5.17 -8.93
C GLN A 94 -0.04 4.34 -9.33
N ALA A 95 1.04 4.42 -8.56
CA ALA A 95 2.25 3.64 -8.81
C ALA A 95 2.00 2.14 -8.61
N LEU A 96 1.24 1.76 -7.57
CA LEU A 96 0.84 0.38 -7.31
C LEU A 96 -0.01 -0.19 -8.46
N GLU A 97 -1.05 0.54 -8.90
CA GLU A 97 -1.91 0.13 -10.02
C GLU A 97 -1.11 -0.03 -11.31
N LYS A 98 -0.19 0.92 -11.60
CA LYS A 98 0.68 0.86 -12.78
C LYS A 98 1.66 -0.31 -12.73
N ALA A 99 2.27 -0.59 -11.58
CA ALA A 99 3.22 -1.69 -11.41
C ALA A 99 2.55 -3.07 -11.46
N LEU A 100 1.27 -3.17 -11.05
CA LEU A 100 0.48 -4.41 -11.12
C LEU A 100 0.00 -4.74 -12.53
N ALA A 101 0.00 -3.78 -13.45
CA ALA A 101 -0.44 -3.95 -14.83
C ALA A 101 -1.81 -4.66 -14.94
N ASP A 102 -1.86 -5.82 -15.61
CA ASP A 102 -3.09 -6.60 -15.79
C ASP A 102 -3.42 -7.55 -14.61
N LYS A 103 -2.62 -7.51 -13.56
CA LYS A 103 -2.79 -8.30 -12.31
C LYS A 103 -2.77 -9.82 -12.53
N ARG A 104 -2.10 -10.30 -13.58
CA ARG A 104 -1.94 -11.74 -13.83
C ARG A 104 -1.00 -12.38 -12.82
N GLY A 105 -1.32 -13.61 -12.46
CA GLY A 105 -0.42 -14.46 -11.68
C GLY A 105 -0.14 -13.99 -10.27
N ILE A 106 -1.00 -13.15 -9.69
CA ILE A 106 -0.88 -12.71 -8.30
C ILE A 106 -1.95 -13.38 -7.42
N TYR A 107 -1.73 -13.40 -6.09
CA TYR A 107 -2.75 -13.87 -5.15
C TYR A 107 -4.00 -12.99 -5.13
N ARG A 108 -3.88 -11.70 -5.45
CA ARG A 108 -4.95 -10.71 -5.45
C ARG A 108 -5.49 -10.35 -4.06
N TYR A 109 -5.73 -11.35 -3.21
CA TYR A 109 -6.21 -11.17 -1.85
C TYR A 109 -5.07 -11.22 -0.86
N GLY A 110 -5.11 -10.34 0.13
CA GLY A 110 -4.18 -10.36 1.24
C GLY A 110 -4.86 -9.93 2.53
N TRP A 111 -4.44 -10.52 3.64
CA TRP A 111 -4.93 -10.13 4.95
C TRP A 111 -3.83 -10.30 6.00
N ALA A 112 -3.93 -9.50 7.05
CA ALA A 112 -3.03 -9.62 8.19
C ALA A 112 -3.72 -9.19 9.48
N ILE A 113 -3.32 -9.84 10.56
CA ILE A 113 -3.64 -9.44 11.94
C ILE A 113 -2.30 -9.19 12.61
N VAL A 114 -2.04 -7.93 12.99
CA VAL A 114 -0.73 -7.52 13.52
C VAL A 114 -0.91 -6.84 14.87
N PRO A 115 -0.30 -7.35 15.93
CA PRO A 115 -0.22 -6.68 17.21
C PRO A 115 0.91 -5.63 17.21
N MET A 116 0.72 -4.58 17.96
CA MET A 116 1.76 -3.63 18.37
C MET A 116 1.52 -3.31 19.84
N ASP A 117 2.30 -3.93 20.71
CA ASP A 117 2.12 -3.92 22.15
C ASP A 117 0.64 -4.22 22.53
N GLU A 118 -0.09 -3.26 23.09
CA GLU A 118 -1.48 -3.39 23.53
C GLU A 118 -2.51 -3.13 22.42
N SER A 119 -2.07 -2.84 21.20
CA SER A 119 -2.95 -2.53 20.07
C SER A 119 -2.98 -3.69 19.08
N LEU A 120 -4.11 -3.89 18.40
CA LEU A 120 -4.26 -4.91 17.36
C LEU A 120 -4.92 -4.31 16.11
N ALA A 121 -4.26 -4.45 14.96
CA ALA A 121 -4.86 -4.11 13.67
C ALA A 121 -5.19 -5.35 12.84
N GLN A 122 -6.32 -5.30 12.15
CA GLN A 122 -6.78 -6.29 11.18
C GLN A 122 -6.97 -5.59 9.84
N VAL A 123 -6.32 -6.09 8.80
CA VAL A 123 -6.39 -5.52 7.45
C VAL A 123 -6.71 -6.62 6.44
N ALA A 124 -7.62 -6.30 5.50
CA ALA A 124 -7.90 -7.13 4.33
C ALA A 124 -7.86 -6.29 3.06
N ILE A 125 -7.23 -6.84 2.01
CA ILE A 125 -7.05 -6.23 0.69
C ILE A 125 -7.63 -7.14 -0.39
N ASP A 126 -8.35 -6.55 -1.36
CA ASP A 126 -8.68 -7.15 -2.65
C ASP A 126 -8.26 -6.20 -3.79
N LEU A 127 -7.29 -6.61 -4.60
CA LEU A 127 -6.82 -5.85 -5.78
C LEU A 127 -7.80 -5.97 -6.95
N SER A 128 -9.07 -5.66 -6.69
CA SER A 128 -10.24 -5.96 -7.52
C SER A 128 -10.42 -5.06 -8.75
N GLY A 129 -9.60 -4.03 -8.93
CA GLY A 129 -9.82 -3.00 -9.96
C GLY A 129 -10.95 -2.00 -9.63
N ARG A 130 -11.57 -2.09 -8.46
CA ARG A 130 -12.64 -1.20 -7.98
C ARG A 130 -12.34 -0.71 -6.57
N PRO A 131 -12.38 0.60 -6.32
CA PRO A 131 -12.11 1.13 -4.99
C PRO A 131 -13.27 0.83 -4.02
N ALA A 132 -12.93 0.41 -2.82
CA ALA A 132 -13.79 0.42 -1.65
C ALA A 132 -12.91 0.60 -0.41
N PHE A 133 -13.34 1.44 0.50
CA PHE A 133 -12.57 1.75 1.70
C PHE A 133 -13.45 1.67 2.95
N VAL A 134 -13.02 0.88 3.91
CA VAL A 134 -13.64 0.75 5.23
C VAL A 134 -12.57 0.98 6.28
N PHE A 135 -12.79 1.96 7.15
CA PHE A 135 -11.87 2.33 8.20
C PHE A 135 -12.61 2.41 9.53
N ASN A 136 -12.37 1.43 10.39
CA ASN A 136 -12.97 1.37 11.73
C ASN A 136 -11.85 1.34 12.78
N VAL A 137 -11.37 2.53 13.11
CA VAL A 137 -10.22 2.75 13.98
C VAL A 137 -10.57 3.74 15.08
N PRO A 138 -10.57 3.32 16.36
CA PRO A 138 -10.93 4.18 17.48
C PRO A 138 -9.71 4.95 18.02
N PHE A 139 -9.17 5.90 17.28
CA PHE A 139 -8.15 6.80 17.81
C PHE A 139 -8.67 7.54 19.06
N ARG A 140 -7.83 7.64 20.08
CA ARG A 140 -8.20 8.21 21.39
C ARG A 140 -7.91 9.69 21.55
N GLY A 141 -7.43 10.33 20.50
CA GLY A 141 -7.13 11.77 20.50
C GLY A 141 -6.74 12.25 19.12
N PRO A 142 -6.67 13.56 18.90
CA PRO A 142 -6.52 14.13 17.58
C PRO A 142 -5.07 14.07 17.04
N LEU A 143 -4.06 13.80 17.89
CA LEU A 143 -2.66 13.94 17.51
C LEU A 143 -1.80 12.73 17.95
N ILE A 144 -0.76 12.46 17.18
CA ILE A 144 0.41 11.66 17.51
C ILE A 144 1.65 12.58 17.37
N GLY A 145 2.16 13.09 18.49
CA GLY A 145 3.11 14.19 18.44
C GLY A 145 2.46 15.42 17.80
N ASN A 146 2.96 15.84 16.64
CA ASN A 146 2.40 16.91 15.82
C ASN A 146 1.61 16.42 14.58
N PHE A 147 1.40 15.10 14.46
CA PHE A 147 0.72 14.48 13.33
C PHE A 147 -0.77 14.24 13.66
N PRO A 148 -1.72 14.85 12.92
CA PRO A 148 -3.15 14.60 13.11
C PRO A 148 -3.52 13.14 12.81
N THR A 149 -4.27 12.49 13.72
CA THR A 149 -4.67 11.08 13.57
C THR A 149 -5.60 10.86 12.39
N GLU A 150 -6.39 11.84 12.00
CA GLU A 150 -7.28 11.81 10.83
C GLU A 150 -6.51 11.60 9.51
N LEU A 151 -5.24 12.03 9.43
CA LEU A 151 -4.44 11.87 8.24
C LEU A 151 -4.06 10.41 7.96
N VAL A 152 -4.15 9.53 8.94
CA VAL A 152 -4.01 8.08 8.70
C VAL A 152 -5.16 7.59 7.83
N GLU A 153 -6.39 8.01 8.11
CA GLU A 153 -7.56 7.66 7.29
C GLU A 153 -7.45 8.24 5.88
N GLU A 154 -7.11 9.51 5.75
CA GLU A 154 -6.99 10.19 4.45
C GLU A 154 -5.91 9.56 3.56
N PHE A 155 -4.75 9.20 4.12
CA PHE A 155 -3.72 8.46 3.39
C PHE A 155 -4.24 7.14 2.81
N PHE A 156 -4.85 6.30 3.64
CA PHE A 156 -5.32 4.98 3.19
C PHE A 156 -6.52 5.06 2.26
N LYS A 157 -7.36 6.05 2.40
CA LYS A 157 -8.48 6.35 1.48
C LYS A 157 -7.96 6.74 0.09
N ALA A 158 -6.99 7.67 0.05
CA ALA A 158 -6.34 8.10 -1.19
C ALA A 158 -5.64 6.91 -1.89
N LEU A 159 -4.85 6.13 -1.13
CA LEU A 159 -4.20 4.93 -1.60
C LEU A 159 -5.19 3.91 -2.17
N ALA A 160 -6.24 3.55 -1.42
CA ALA A 160 -7.23 2.55 -1.84
C ALA A 160 -7.98 3.00 -3.11
N THR A 161 -8.31 4.29 -3.19
CA THR A 161 -9.04 4.87 -4.32
C THR A 161 -8.22 4.79 -5.61
N THR A 162 -6.97 5.22 -5.56
CA THR A 162 -6.12 5.34 -6.76
C THR A 162 -5.46 4.02 -7.16
N ALA A 163 -5.21 3.11 -6.21
CA ALA A 163 -4.83 1.73 -6.48
C ALA A 163 -6.00 0.85 -6.97
N LYS A 164 -7.23 1.39 -6.97
CA LYS A 164 -8.46 0.68 -7.34
C LYS A 164 -8.58 -0.65 -6.59
N MET A 165 -8.37 -0.61 -5.27
CA MET A 165 -8.47 -1.80 -4.41
C MET A 165 -9.56 -1.64 -3.35
N ASN A 166 -10.05 -2.77 -2.86
CA ASN A 166 -10.79 -2.77 -1.61
C ASN A 166 -9.78 -2.85 -0.47
N LEU A 167 -9.89 -1.94 0.48
CA LEU A 167 -9.07 -1.91 1.68
C LEU A 167 -9.98 -1.79 2.91
N HIS A 168 -9.96 -2.79 3.75
CA HIS A 168 -10.68 -2.80 5.02
C HIS A 168 -9.67 -2.79 6.16
N VAL A 169 -9.78 -1.80 7.03
CA VAL A 169 -8.94 -1.60 8.22
C VAL A 169 -9.80 -1.58 9.46
N MET A 170 -9.51 -2.45 10.41
CA MET A 170 -10.18 -2.51 11.69
C MET A 170 -9.15 -2.59 12.83
N VAL A 171 -9.40 -1.85 13.90
CA VAL A 171 -8.64 -1.93 15.16
C VAL A 171 -9.62 -2.25 16.26
N PRO A 172 -9.77 -3.53 16.68
CA PRO A 172 -10.72 -3.92 17.68
C PRO A 172 -10.37 -3.38 19.08
N TYR A 173 -9.10 -3.15 19.35
CA TYR A 173 -8.63 -2.53 20.60
C TYR A 173 -7.24 -1.91 20.42
N GLY A 174 -6.97 -0.88 21.22
CA GLY A 174 -5.71 -0.15 21.32
C GLY A 174 -5.89 1.09 22.21
N ASN A 175 -4.84 1.51 22.87
CA ASN A 175 -4.87 2.65 23.77
C ASN A 175 -3.89 3.77 23.38
N ASN A 176 -2.80 3.43 22.74
CA ASN A 176 -1.80 4.38 22.27
C ASN A 176 -1.97 4.63 20.77
N ASN A 177 -2.25 5.87 20.37
CA ASN A 177 -2.47 6.23 18.97
C ASN A 177 -1.27 5.91 18.05
N HIS A 178 -0.04 6.04 18.56
CA HIS A 178 1.18 5.67 17.84
C HIS A 178 1.18 4.16 17.55
N HIS A 179 0.93 3.32 18.57
CA HIS A 179 0.87 1.87 18.40
C HIS A 179 -0.27 1.45 17.47
N ILE A 180 -1.43 2.12 17.55
CA ILE A 180 -2.56 1.91 16.65
C ILE A 180 -2.12 2.19 15.19
N ALA A 181 -1.51 3.35 14.93
CA ALA A 181 -1.05 3.72 13.59
C ALA A 181 0.01 2.75 13.06
N GLU A 182 1.04 2.44 13.86
CA GLU A 182 2.05 1.45 13.46
C GLU A 182 1.46 0.07 13.16
N ALA A 183 0.54 -0.42 14.00
CA ALA A 183 -0.13 -1.71 13.77
C ALA A 183 -0.87 -1.71 12.43
N ILE A 184 -1.55 -0.62 12.07
CA ILE A 184 -2.27 -0.45 10.80
C ILE A 184 -1.28 -0.49 9.62
N PHE A 185 -0.20 0.29 9.64
CA PHE A 185 0.78 0.33 8.56
C PHE A 185 1.47 -1.02 8.38
N LYS A 186 1.86 -1.68 9.48
CA LYS A 186 2.46 -3.03 9.45
C LYS A 186 1.47 -4.08 8.92
N ALA A 187 0.21 -4.05 9.35
CA ALA A 187 -0.82 -4.98 8.90
C ALA A 187 -1.11 -4.78 7.40
N THR A 188 -1.24 -3.51 6.96
CA THR A 188 -1.43 -3.18 5.54
C THR A 188 -0.24 -3.66 4.71
N ALA A 189 0.98 -3.44 5.17
CA ALA A 189 2.20 -3.91 4.50
C ALA A 189 2.21 -5.44 4.33
N LYS A 190 1.85 -6.20 5.38
CA LYS A 190 1.78 -7.67 5.32
C LYS A 190 0.67 -8.17 4.39
N ALA A 191 -0.51 -7.54 4.44
CA ALA A 191 -1.62 -7.86 3.56
C ALA A 191 -1.26 -7.54 2.09
N LEU A 192 -0.63 -6.39 1.84
CA LEU A 192 -0.19 -5.98 0.51
C LEU A 192 0.86 -6.95 -0.05
N ARG A 193 1.88 -7.31 0.76
CA ARG A 193 2.88 -8.30 0.38
C ARG A 193 2.23 -9.61 -0.09
N GLN A 194 1.24 -10.11 0.62
CA GLN A 194 0.52 -11.32 0.23
C GLN A 194 -0.26 -11.09 -1.09
N ALA A 195 -1.01 -10.00 -1.19
CA ALA A 195 -1.87 -9.73 -2.34
C ALA A 195 -1.08 -9.59 -3.66
N VAL A 196 0.10 -8.94 -3.63
CA VAL A 196 0.95 -8.73 -4.82
C VAL A 196 1.87 -9.90 -5.13
N SER A 197 2.03 -10.87 -4.21
CA SER A 197 2.92 -12.02 -4.43
C SER A 197 2.42 -12.88 -5.58
N ALA A 198 3.37 -13.48 -6.31
CA ALA A 198 3.05 -14.40 -7.38
C ALA A 198 2.36 -15.66 -6.84
N ASP A 199 1.26 -16.06 -7.48
CA ASP A 199 0.58 -17.35 -7.21
C ASP A 199 1.13 -18.42 -8.17
N PRO A 200 1.96 -19.37 -7.70
CA PRO A 200 2.57 -20.39 -8.54
C PRO A 200 1.56 -21.38 -9.16
N ARG A 201 0.31 -21.32 -8.72
CA ARG A 201 -0.76 -22.22 -9.15
C ARG A 201 -1.72 -21.59 -10.15
N ASN A 202 -1.64 -20.26 -10.37
CA ASN A 202 -2.53 -19.51 -11.25
C ASN A 202 -1.74 -18.48 -12.08
N SER A 203 -1.58 -18.73 -13.37
CA SER A 203 -0.90 -17.82 -14.30
C SER A 203 -1.84 -16.81 -14.97
N GLY A 204 -3.16 -16.95 -14.77
CA GLY A 204 -4.17 -16.09 -15.35
C GLY A 204 -4.51 -14.87 -14.49
N VAL A 205 -5.46 -14.06 -14.98
CA VAL A 205 -6.08 -13.03 -14.15
C VAL A 205 -6.90 -13.73 -13.06
N PRO A 206 -6.71 -13.44 -11.78
CA PRO A 206 -7.37 -14.13 -10.67
C PRO A 206 -8.83 -13.65 -10.51
N SER A 207 -9.65 -13.87 -11.55
CA SER A 207 -11.04 -13.43 -11.61
C SER A 207 -11.87 -14.42 -12.43
N THR A 208 -13.03 -14.82 -11.93
CA THR A 208 -14.01 -15.62 -12.67
C THR A 208 -14.59 -14.90 -13.88
N LYS A 209 -14.43 -13.57 -13.96
CA LYS A 209 -14.86 -12.71 -15.08
C LYS A 209 -13.78 -12.57 -16.17
N GLY A 210 -12.55 -13.06 -15.94
CA GLY A 210 -11.42 -12.94 -16.87
C GLY A 210 -10.79 -11.56 -16.93
N SER A 211 -11.26 -10.59 -16.12
CA SER A 211 -10.71 -9.23 -16.00
C SER A 211 -10.87 -8.69 -14.58
N LEU A 212 -10.05 -7.69 -14.22
CA LEU A 212 -10.09 -6.93 -12.98
C LEU A 212 -10.05 -5.43 -13.27
#